data_bfd78318d15d8965b2d11c754f4d1376
#
_entry.id   bfd78318d15d8965b2d11c754f4d1376
#
_cell.length_a   1.000
_cell.length_b   1.000
_cell.length_c   1.000
_cell.angle_alpha   90.00
_cell.angle_beta   90.00
_cell.angle_gamma   90.00
#
_symmetry.space_group_name_H-M   'P 1'
#
loop_
_entity.id
_entity.type
_entity.pdbx_description
1 polymer ?
#
loop_
_entity_poly.entity_id
_entity_poly.type
_entity_poly.pdbx_seq_one_letter_code
_entity_poly.pdbx_strand_id
1 'polypeptide(L)'
;MLNSTKPTGGVISAEPEPIRLDWPATALLIIDMQRDFLEPGGFGETLGNDVSQLGRAVKPIGAVLKAARDTGMLVIHTREGHLPDLSDAPPAKVERGAPSLRIGDPGPMGRILIRGEAGHDIIPELYPLDSEIVIDKPGKGAFYATELGNVLEKYGIENLLVCGVTTEVCVNTTVREANDRGYRCVVISDGCASYFPEFHEMGLKMIKAQGGIFGWVASSAAVLEAMKASTA
;
A
#
# COMPACT_ATOMS: atom_id res chain seq x y z
N MET A 1 20.26 27.31 26.77
CA MET A 1 18.98 26.62 26.54
C MET A 1 19.31 25.39 25.70
N LEU A 2 19.30 24.21 26.30
CA LEU A 2 19.51 22.95 25.60
C LEU A 2 18.26 22.70 24.74
N ASN A 3 18.42 22.85 23.43
CA ASN A 3 17.40 22.33 22.48
C ASN A 3 17.31 20.83 22.68
N SER A 4 16.31 20.39 23.39
CA SER A 4 15.90 18.95 23.39
C SER A 4 15.36 18.66 22.00
N THR A 5 16.25 18.25 21.11
CA THR A 5 15.82 17.65 19.84
C THR A 5 15.08 16.36 20.19
N LYS A 6 13.75 16.37 20.01
CA LYS A 6 12.96 15.12 20.08
C LYS A 6 13.64 14.08 19.19
N PRO A 7 13.69 12.81 19.60
CA PRO A 7 14.24 11.77 18.77
C PRO A 7 13.50 11.74 17.43
N THR A 8 14.23 11.96 16.34
CA THR A 8 13.68 12.06 14.98
C THR A 8 13.31 10.70 14.39
N GLY A 9 13.53 9.58 15.13
CA GLY A 9 13.32 8.23 14.63
C GLY A 9 13.09 7.20 15.73
N GLY A 10 12.72 5.98 15.33
CA GLY A 10 12.43 4.87 16.22
C GLY A 10 13.01 3.55 15.73
N VAL A 11 13.10 2.58 16.63
CA VAL A 11 13.49 1.21 16.31
C VAL A 11 12.23 0.35 16.28
N ILE A 12 11.94 -0.22 15.11
CA ILE A 12 10.82 -1.13 14.91
C ILE A 12 11.31 -2.56 15.15
N SER A 13 10.61 -3.33 16.01
CA SER A 13 10.79 -4.76 16.11
C SER A 13 10.27 -5.41 14.84
N ALA A 14 11.18 -5.87 13.99
CA ALA A 14 10.89 -6.40 12.67
C ALA A 14 11.67 -7.66 12.38
N GLU A 15 11.28 -8.39 11.36
CA GLU A 15 12.03 -9.53 10.83
C GLU A 15 12.67 -9.12 9.47
N PRO A 16 13.91 -9.58 9.19
CA PRO A 16 14.71 -10.58 9.94
C PRO A 16 15.41 -10.02 11.16
N GLU A 17 15.47 -8.72 11.34
CA GLU A 17 16.10 -8.05 12.47
C GLU A 17 15.44 -6.70 12.75
N PRO A 18 15.55 -6.11 13.95
CA PRO A 18 15.03 -4.78 14.22
C PRO A 18 15.64 -3.74 13.31
N ILE A 19 14.82 -2.78 12.86
CA ILE A 19 15.25 -1.70 11.96
C ILE A 19 15.03 -0.33 12.61
N ARG A 20 16.02 0.55 12.52
CA ARG A 20 15.90 1.95 12.89
C ARG A 20 15.49 2.78 11.67
N LEU A 21 14.39 3.54 11.80
CA LEU A 21 13.95 4.50 10.79
C LEU A 21 14.00 5.92 11.34
N ASP A 22 14.31 6.87 10.46
CA ASP A 22 14.15 8.30 10.68
C ASP A 22 12.77 8.73 10.18
N TRP A 23 11.90 9.20 11.10
CA TRP A 23 10.51 9.51 10.75
C TRP A 23 10.36 10.63 9.71
N PRO A 24 11.13 11.74 9.75
CA PRO A 24 11.12 12.76 8.69
C PRO A 24 11.45 12.23 7.29
N ALA A 25 12.28 11.17 7.20
CA ALA A 25 12.63 10.52 5.93
C ALA A 25 11.79 9.26 5.66
N THR A 26 10.64 9.11 6.33
CA THR A 26 9.75 7.96 6.21
C THR A 26 8.37 8.36 5.71
N ALA A 27 7.84 7.63 4.73
CA ALA A 27 6.46 7.78 4.29
C ALA A 27 5.62 6.53 4.58
N LEU A 28 4.34 6.72 4.88
CA LEU A 28 3.34 5.65 4.89
C LEU A 28 2.75 5.52 3.49
N LEU A 29 2.94 4.37 2.86
CA LEU A 29 2.40 4.02 1.55
C LEU A 29 1.28 2.99 1.70
N ILE A 30 0.04 3.42 1.43
CA ILE A 30 -1.17 2.61 1.53
C ILE A 30 -1.60 2.22 0.11
N ILE A 31 -1.52 0.92 -0.19
CA ILE A 31 -1.67 0.41 -1.55
C ILE A 31 -3.08 -0.13 -1.76
N ASP A 32 -3.80 0.47 -2.73
CA ASP A 32 -5.01 -0.02 -3.38
C ASP A 32 -6.15 -0.45 -2.43
N MET A 33 -6.37 0.31 -1.37
CA MET A 33 -7.49 0.06 -0.46
C MET A 33 -8.81 0.54 -1.07
N GLN A 34 -9.15 0.01 -2.26
CA GLN A 34 -10.26 0.41 -3.12
C GLN A 34 -11.50 -0.43 -2.88
N ARG A 35 -12.67 0.17 -3.14
CA ARG A 35 -13.98 -0.48 -3.01
C ARG A 35 -14.11 -1.69 -3.92
N ASP A 36 -13.58 -1.63 -5.14
CA ASP A 36 -13.54 -2.76 -6.09
C ASP A 36 -12.88 -4.01 -5.52
N PHE A 37 -11.90 -3.85 -4.64
CA PHE A 37 -11.17 -4.98 -4.06
C PHE A 37 -11.76 -5.46 -2.72
N LEU A 38 -12.28 -4.53 -1.90
CA LEU A 38 -12.60 -4.81 -0.49
C LEU A 38 -14.09 -4.95 -0.21
N GLU A 39 -14.97 -4.32 -1.01
CA GLU A 39 -16.39 -4.28 -0.71
C GLU A 39 -17.18 -5.36 -1.46
N PRO A 40 -18.25 -5.91 -0.83
CA PRO A 40 -19.23 -6.72 -1.55
C PRO A 40 -19.83 -5.93 -2.73
N GLY A 41 -19.99 -6.60 -3.85
CA GLY A 41 -20.40 -5.98 -5.12
C GLY A 41 -19.25 -5.38 -5.93
N GLY A 42 -18.03 -5.37 -5.42
CA GLY A 42 -16.85 -4.93 -6.15
C GLY A 42 -16.29 -5.99 -7.12
N PHE A 43 -15.29 -5.60 -7.88
CA PHE A 43 -14.62 -6.46 -8.85
C PHE A 43 -14.03 -7.72 -8.21
N GLY A 44 -13.43 -7.60 -7.00
CA GLY A 44 -12.87 -8.74 -6.27
C GLY A 44 -13.89 -9.87 -6.04
N GLU A 45 -15.09 -9.53 -5.60
CA GLU A 45 -16.18 -10.50 -5.39
C GLU A 45 -16.69 -11.08 -6.72
N THR A 46 -16.79 -10.27 -7.78
CA THR A 46 -17.24 -10.75 -9.11
C THR A 46 -16.29 -11.80 -9.70
N LEU A 47 -15.03 -11.80 -9.29
CA LEU A 47 -14.05 -12.86 -9.62
C LEU A 47 -14.22 -14.13 -8.78
N GLY A 48 -15.16 -14.15 -7.84
CA GLY A 48 -15.41 -15.28 -6.94
C GLY A 48 -14.53 -15.29 -5.68
N ASN A 49 -13.86 -14.18 -5.37
CA ASN A 49 -13.03 -14.08 -4.17
C ASN A 49 -13.86 -13.74 -2.93
N ASP A 50 -13.37 -14.18 -1.77
CA ASP A 50 -13.87 -13.74 -0.47
C ASP A 50 -13.24 -12.40 -0.08
N VAL A 51 -13.96 -11.30 -0.32
CA VAL A 51 -13.48 -9.94 -0.01
C VAL A 51 -13.26 -9.71 1.48
N SER A 52 -13.87 -10.51 2.37
CA SER A 52 -13.66 -10.40 3.80
C SER A 52 -12.21 -10.67 4.22
N GLN A 53 -11.46 -11.44 3.41
CA GLN A 53 -10.04 -11.69 3.63
C GLN A 53 -9.23 -10.38 3.58
N LEU A 54 -9.55 -9.48 2.65
CA LEU A 54 -8.87 -8.19 2.55
C LEU A 54 -9.31 -7.21 3.65
N GLY A 55 -10.53 -7.30 4.08
CA GLY A 55 -11.07 -6.47 5.17
C GLY A 55 -10.29 -6.57 6.48
N ARG A 56 -9.56 -7.66 6.70
CA ARG A 56 -8.72 -7.84 7.89
C ARG A 56 -7.63 -6.78 8.03
N ALA A 57 -7.13 -6.23 6.94
CA ALA A 57 -6.08 -5.21 6.94
C ALA A 57 -6.59 -3.81 7.33
N VAL A 58 -7.89 -3.54 7.20
CA VAL A 58 -8.47 -2.19 7.36
C VAL A 58 -8.19 -1.60 8.74
N LYS A 59 -8.48 -2.36 9.80
CA LYS A 59 -8.30 -1.87 11.18
C LYS A 59 -6.82 -1.61 11.55
N PRO A 60 -5.87 -2.52 11.26
CA PRO A 60 -4.44 -2.25 11.45
C PRO A 60 -3.95 -1.03 10.65
N ILE A 61 -4.32 -0.91 9.37
CA ILE A 61 -3.98 0.25 8.55
C ILE A 61 -4.52 1.54 9.17
N GLY A 62 -5.80 1.56 9.57
CA GLY A 62 -6.42 2.74 10.19
C GLY A 62 -5.69 3.21 11.45
N ALA A 63 -5.17 2.27 12.26
CA ALA A 63 -4.40 2.62 13.45
C ALA A 63 -3.05 3.27 13.09
N VAL A 64 -2.32 2.71 12.11
CA VAL A 64 -1.05 3.28 11.64
C VAL A 64 -1.27 4.60 10.91
N LEU A 65 -2.30 4.70 10.06
CA LEU A 65 -2.68 5.93 9.37
C LEU A 65 -2.98 7.06 10.36
N LYS A 66 -3.74 6.77 11.43
CA LYS A 66 -3.97 7.75 12.48
C LYS A 66 -2.66 8.23 13.11
N ALA A 67 -1.77 7.34 13.47
CA ALA A 67 -0.48 7.70 14.07
C ALA A 67 0.40 8.50 13.10
N ALA A 68 0.42 8.16 11.81
CA ALA A 68 1.11 8.90 10.77
C ALA A 68 0.57 10.34 10.66
N ARG A 69 -0.76 10.50 10.65
CA ARG A 69 -1.43 11.82 10.66
C ARG A 69 -1.08 12.64 11.89
N ASP A 70 -1.13 12.01 13.07
CA ASP A 70 -0.82 12.67 14.36
C ASP A 70 0.65 13.17 14.44
N THR A 71 1.55 12.52 13.73
CA THR A 71 2.99 12.87 13.70
C THR A 71 3.41 13.72 12.51
N GLY A 72 2.51 13.96 11.55
CA GLY A 72 2.81 14.70 10.31
C GLY A 72 3.68 13.92 9.33
N MET A 73 3.71 12.59 9.42
CA MET A 73 4.37 11.74 8.44
C MET A 73 3.73 11.89 7.06
N LEU A 74 4.53 11.84 6.00
CA LEU A 74 3.99 11.85 4.64
C LEU A 74 3.14 10.58 4.41
N VAL A 75 1.89 10.78 4.02
CA VAL A 75 0.94 9.70 3.69
C VAL A 75 0.66 9.72 2.19
N ILE A 76 0.80 8.57 1.57
CA ILE A 76 0.55 8.35 0.14
C ILE A 76 -0.40 7.17 -0.01
N HIS A 77 -1.47 7.38 -0.75
CA HIS A 77 -2.41 6.34 -1.14
C HIS A 77 -2.25 6.03 -2.62
N THR A 78 -2.40 4.76 -3.01
CA THR A 78 -2.50 4.40 -4.42
C THR A 78 -3.86 3.83 -4.76
N ARG A 79 -4.26 4.00 -6.04
CA ARG A 79 -5.42 3.34 -6.62
C ARG A 79 -5.02 2.74 -7.96
N GLU A 80 -5.25 1.44 -8.13
CA GLU A 80 -5.09 0.83 -9.45
C GLU A 80 -6.29 1.17 -10.33
N GLY A 81 -6.03 1.72 -11.50
CA GLY A 81 -7.08 2.04 -12.45
C GLY A 81 -6.56 2.69 -13.72
N HIS A 82 -7.39 2.62 -14.74
CA HIS A 82 -7.09 3.10 -16.08
C HIS A 82 -7.94 4.30 -16.46
N LEU A 83 -7.47 5.05 -17.45
CA LEU A 83 -8.24 6.13 -18.06
C LEU A 83 -9.54 5.60 -18.68
N PRO A 84 -10.62 6.40 -18.74
CA PRO A 84 -11.90 5.96 -19.30
C PRO A 84 -11.84 5.46 -20.75
N ASP A 85 -10.90 5.96 -21.54
CA ASP A 85 -10.65 5.54 -22.92
C ASP A 85 -9.67 4.38 -23.06
N LEU A 86 -9.12 3.86 -21.92
CA LEU A 86 -8.13 2.80 -21.85
C LEU A 86 -6.81 3.09 -22.60
N SER A 87 -6.51 4.35 -22.91
CA SER A 87 -5.30 4.75 -23.63
C SER A 87 -4.01 4.44 -22.87
N ASP A 88 -4.08 4.27 -21.53
CA ASP A 88 -2.98 3.90 -20.66
C ASP A 88 -2.90 2.38 -20.38
N ALA A 89 -3.77 1.56 -21.00
CA ALA A 89 -3.83 0.13 -20.83
C ALA A 89 -3.31 -0.62 -22.05
N PRO A 90 -2.22 -1.41 -21.96
CA PRO A 90 -1.77 -2.20 -23.09
C PRO A 90 -2.79 -3.31 -23.43
N PRO A 91 -2.92 -3.70 -24.72
CA PRO A 91 -3.89 -4.70 -25.17
C PRO A 91 -3.86 -6.01 -24.36
N ALA A 92 -2.67 -6.53 -24.09
CA ALA A 92 -2.51 -7.76 -23.31
C ALA A 92 -3.11 -7.66 -21.88
N LYS A 93 -3.26 -6.45 -21.34
CA LYS A 93 -3.87 -6.22 -20.03
C LYS A 93 -5.40 -6.15 -20.14
N VAL A 94 -5.92 -5.51 -21.17
CA VAL A 94 -7.36 -5.35 -21.42
C VAL A 94 -8.00 -6.65 -21.88
N GLU A 95 -7.30 -7.44 -22.71
CA GLU A 95 -7.80 -8.69 -23.26
C GLU A 95 -7.80 -9.86 -22.26
N ARG A 96 -7.09 -9.69 -21.12
CA ARG A 96 -6.94 -10.75 -20.13
C ARG A 96 -8.21 -10.90 -19.28
N GLY A 97 -8.58 -12.14 -19.02
CA GLY A 97 -9.73 -12.49 -18.19
C GLY A 97 -10.92 -13.00 -19.02
N ALA A 98 -11.93 -13.50 -18.30
CA ALA A 98 -13.17 -13.94 -18.90
C ALA A 98 -13.94 -12.75 -19.49
N PRO A 99 -14.70 -12.94 -20.57
CA PRO A 99 -15.62 -11.90 -21.06
C PRO A 99 -16.54 -11.39 -19.94
N SER A 100 -16.80 -10.10 -19.92
CA SER A 100 -17.56 -9.38 -18.89
C SER A 100 -16.86 -9.21 -17.52
N LEU A 101 -15.59 -9.64 -17.41
CA LEU A 101 -14.78 -9.49 -16.20
C LEU A 101 -13.41 -8.83 -16.53
N ARG A 102 -13.32 -8.12 -17.62
CA ARG A 102 -12.10 -7.44 -18.06
C ARG A 102 -12.07 -6.00 -17.55
N ILE A 103 -10.87 -5.44 -17.54
CA ILE A 103 -10.70 -4.00 -17.28
C ILE A 103 -11.53 -3.20 -18.30
N GLY A 104 -12.35 -2.28 -17.80
CA GLY A 104 -13.23 -1.44 -18.61
C GLY A 104 -14.61 -2.03 -18.88
N ASP A 105 -14.85 -3.32 -18.63
CA ASP A 105 -16.18 -3.91 -18.72
C ASP A 105 -17.11 -3.34 -17.64
N PRO A 106 -18.43 -3.30 -17.88
CA PRO A 106 -19.40 -2.90 -16.87
C PRO A 106 -19.35 -3.84 -15.66
N GLY A 107 -19.29 -3.29 -14.46
CA GLY A 107 -19.36 -3.99 -13.18
C GLY A 107 -20.42 -3.40 -12.26
N PRO A 108 -20.66 -4.02 -11.08
CA PRO A 108 -21.68 -3.54 -10.15
C PRO A 108 -21.39 -2.14 -9.57
N MET A 109 -20.12 -1.74 -9.48
CA MET A 109 -19.67 -0.44 -8.98
C MET A 109 -19.15 0.50 -10.07
N GLY A 110 -19.69 0.39 -11.29
CA GLY A 110 -19.21 1.10 -12.45
C GLY A 110 -18.31 0.23 -13.33
N ARG A 111 -17.57 0.84 -14.25
CA ARG A 111 -16.63 0.10 -15.11
C ARG A 111 -15.43 -0.36 -14.30
N ILE A 112 -15.08 -1.64 -14.46
CA ILE A 112 -14.03 -2.32 -13.70
C ILE A 112 -12.69 -1.60 -13.86
N LEU A 113 -12.09 -1.17 -12.73
CA LEU A 113 -10.78 -0.51 -12.63
C LEU A 113 -10.66 0.73 -13.55
N ILE A 114 -11.73 1.49 -13.70
CA ILE A 114 -11.72 2.76 -14.44
C ILE A 114 -11.74 3.93 -13.46
N ARG A 115 -10.83 4.89 -13.68
CA ARG A 115 -10.71 6.10 -12.86
C ARG A 115 -12.01 6.92 -12.89
N GLY A 116 -12.46 7.34 -11.72
CA GLY A 116 -13.70 8.08 -11.53
C GLY A 116 -14.94 7.22 -11.30
N GLU A 117 -14.87 5.91 -11.49
CA GLU A 117 -15.96 5.01 -11.13
C GLU A 117 -16.00 4.74 -9.62
N ALA A 118 -17.17 4.37 -9.11
CA ALA A 118 -17.35 4.16 -7.66
C ALA A 118 -16.45 3.05 -7.10
N GLY A 119 -16.24 1.98 -7.85
CA GLY A 119 -15.35 0.88 -7.45
C GLY A 119 -13.87 1.26 -7.37
N HIS A 120 -13.45 2.24 -8.20
CA HIS A 120 -12.07 2.73 -8.21
C HIS A 120 -11.72 3.55 -6.95
N ASP A 121 -12.70 4.08 -6.24
CA ASP A 121 -12.43 4.94 -5.10
C ASP A 121 -11.96 4.15 -3.85
N ILE A 122 -11.30 4.86 -2.93
CA ILE A 122 -10.82 4.29 -1.67
C ILE A 122 -12.01 4.07 -0.72
N ILE A 123 -11.95 3.00 0.07
CA ILE A 123 -12.98 2.69 1.07
C ILE A 123 -13.12 3.82 2.11
N PRO A 124 -14.32 4.08 2.63
CA PRO A 124 -14.57 5.21 3.54
C PRO A 124 -13.70 5.19 4.80
N GLU A 125 -13.38 4.02 5.34
CA GLU A 125 -12.61 3.86 6.59
C GLU A 125 -11.17 4.37 6.49
N LEU A 126 -10.62 4.42 5.27
CA LEU A 126 -9.24 4.83 5.00
C LEU A 126 -9.16 6.00 4.03
N TYR A 127 -10.26 6.75 3.89
CA TYR A 127 -10.33 7.82 2.92
C TYR A 127 -9.24 8.88 3.16
N PRO A 128 -8.55 9.32 2.10
CA PRO A 128 -7.48 10.31 2.21
C PRO A 128 -8.00 11.66 2.67
N LEU A 129 -7.17 12.40 3.41
CA LEU A 129 -7.38 13.81 3.65
C LEU A 129 -6.95 14.62 2.41
N ASP A 130 -7.48 15.84 2.24
CA ASP A 130 -7.10 16.74 1.12
C ASP A 130 -5.61 17.06 1.07
N SER A 131 -4.92 16.94 2.22
CA SER A 131 -3.48 17.15 2.34
C SER A 131 -2.64 15.92 2.01
N GLU A 132 -3.25 14.76 1.82
CA GLU A 132 -2.56 13.50 1.53
C GLU A 132 -2.46 13.29 0.02
N ILE A 133 -1.45 12.53 -0.38
CA ILE A 133 -1.18 12.30 -1.79
C ILE A 133 -1.93 11.05 -2.26
N VAL A 134 -2.68 11.16 -3.35
CA VAL A 134 -3.33 10.04 -4.01
C VAL A 134 -2.73 9.86 -5.40
N ILE A 135 -2.24 8.65 -5.69
CA ILE A 135 -1.60 8.28 -6.94
C ILE A 135 -2.43 7.22 -7.65
N ASP A 136 -2.98 7.57 -8.81
CA ASP A 136 -3.60 6.60 -9.70
C ASP A 136 -2.54 5.89 -10.54
N LYS A 137 -2.50 4.56 -10.50
CA LYS A 137 -1.49 3.77 -11.19
C LYS A 137 -2.09 2.80 -12.21
N PRO A 138 -1.57 2.75 -13.45
CA PRO A 138 -2.04 1.80 -14.46
C PRO A 138 -1.40 0.41 -14.33
N GLY A 139 -0.40 0.28 -13.47
CA GLY A 139 0.35 -0.96 -13.22
C GLY A 139 0.06 -1.59 -11.87
N LYS A 140 0.62 -2.78 -11.62
CA LYS A 140 0.57 -3.42 -10.31
C LYS A 140 1.51 -2.71 -9.33
N GLY A 141 2.75 -2.42 -9.75
CA GLY A 141 3.70 -1.63 -8.98
C GLY A 141 3.35 -0.15 -8.96
N ALA A 142 3.60 0.49 -7.83
CA ALA A 142 3.24 1.89 -7.62
C ALA A 142 4.18 2.88 -8.31
N PHE A 143 5.33 2.45 -8.77
CA PHE A 143 6.29 3.31 -9.50
C PHE A 143 6.05 3.33 -11.01
N TYR A 144 5.45 2.27 -11.56
CA TYR A 144 5.27 2.15 -13.01
C TYR A 144 4.31 3.21 -13.55
N ALA A 145 4.81 4.06 -14.42
CA ALA A 145 4.06 5.15 -15.09
C ALA A 145 3.30 6.06 -14.10
N THR A 146 3.95 6.40 -12.98
CA THR A 146 3.42 7.30 -11.94
C THR A 146 4.46 8.29 -11.48
N GLU A 147 4.03 9.29 -10.71
CA GLU A 147 4.89 10.30 -10.09
C GLU A 147 5.46 9.86 -8.73
N LEU A 148 5.27 8.62 -8.28
CA LEU A 148 5.67 8.19 -6.94
C LEU A 148 7.16 8.46 -6.67
N GLY A 149 8.05 8.11 -7.61
CA GLY A 149 9.49 8.36 -7.46
C GLY A 149 9.81 9.84 -7.25
N ASN A 150 9.23 10.72 -8.07
CA ASN A 150 9.41 12.18 -7.97
C ASN A 150 8.86 12.74 -6.65
N VAL A 151 7.73 12.20 -6.18
CA VAL A 151 7.15 12.57 -4.88
C VAL A 151 8.10 12.21 -3.75
N LEU A 152 8.58 10.97 -3.70
CA LEU A 152 9.48 10.50 -2.66
C LEU A 152 10.79 11.30 -2.64
N GLU A 153 11.38 11.57 -3.80
CA GLU A 153 12.57 12.40 -3.93
C GLU A 153 12.34 13.83 -3.44
N LYS A 154 11.23 14.46 -3.86
CA LYS A 154 10.86 15.83 -3.45
C LYS A 154 10.77 15.99 -1.93
N TYR A 155 10.25 14.97 -1.25
CA TYR A 155 10.10 14.98 0.21
C TYR A 155 11.29 14.39 0.97
N GLY A 156 12.37 13.98 0.28
CA GLY A 156 13.56 13.41 0.91
C GLY A 156 13.29 12.07 1.61
N ILE A 157 12.37 11.27 1.07
CA ILE A 157 12.00 9.99 1.66
C ILE A 157 13.05 8.92 1.32
N GLU A 158 13.48 8.19 2.33
CA GLU A 158 14.41 7.07 2.24
C GLU A 158 13.77 5.75 2.68
N ASN A 159 12.70 5.83 3.46
CA ASN A 159 12.05 4.68 4.08
C ASN A 159 10.56 4.65 3.77
N LEU A 160 10.01 3.47 3.56
CA LEU A 160 8.59 3.24 3.31
C LEU A 160 8.02 2.27 4.35
N LEU A 161 6.98 2.69 5.07
CA LEU A 161 6.06 1.81 5.76
C LEU A 161 4.99 1.43 4.74
N VAL A 162 4.94 0.15 4.35
CA VAL A 162 4.07 -0.31 3.26
C VAL A 162 2.96 -1.19 3.80
N CYS A 163 1.73 -0.88 3.42
CA CYS A 163 0.54 -1.67 3.73
C CYS A 163 -0.45 -1.65 2.55
N GLY A 164 -1.51 -2.45 2.61
CA GLY A 164 -2.55 -2.51 1.59
C GLY A 164 -2.66 -3.87 0.89
N VAL A 165 -3.26 -3.88 -0.29
CA VAL A 165 -3.67 -5.12 -0.98
C VAL A 165 -3.28 -5.14 -2.46
N THR A 166 -3.12 -6.35 -3.07
CA THR A 166 -2.92 -7.62 -2.36
C THR A 166 -1.45 -7.86 -2.10
N THR A 167 -1.14 -8.57 -1.03
CA THR A 167 0.24 -8.77 -0.57
C THR A 167 1.16 -9.27 -1.66
N GLU A 168 0.75 -10.29 -2.40
CA GLU A 168 1.56 -10.97 -3.43
C GLU A 168 1.60 -10.22 -4.78
N VAL A 169 0.68 -9.26 -5.00
CA VAL A 169 0.59 -8.53 -6.27
C VAL A 169 1.11 -7.10 -6.11
N CYS A 170 0.23 -6.16 -5.77
CA CYS A 170 0.58 -4.73 -5.79
C CYS A 170 1.60 -4.37 -4.71
N VAL A 171 1.48 -4.95 -3.51
CA VAL A 171 2.45 -4.74 -2.42
C VAL A 171 3.82 -5.29 -2.79
N ASN A 172 3.92 -6.58 -3.14
CA ASN A 172 5.20 -7.20 -3.50
C ASN A 172 5.85 -6.55 -4.72
N THR A 173 5.08 -6.23 -5.77
CA THR A 173 5.61 -5.55 -6.96
C THR A 173 6.20 -4.19 -6.59
N THR A 174 5.51 -3.41 -5.76
CA THR A 174 5.97 -2.10 -5.32
C THR A 174 7.22 -2.20 -4.44
N VAL A 175 7.25 -3.13 -3.49
CA VAL A 175 8.39 -3.32 -2.57
C VAL A 175 9.66 -3.73 -3.31
N ARG A 176 9.55 -4.61 -4.31
CA ARG A 176 10.70 -5.04 -5.12
C ARG A 176 11.28 -3.89 -5.91
N GLU A 177 10.45 -3.10 -6.58
CA GLU A 177 10.90 -1.92 -7.31
C GLU A 177 11.44 -0.83 -6.36
N ALA A 178 10.82 -0.63 -5.19
CA ALA A 178 11.33 0.27 -4.16
C ALA A 178 12.74 -0.14 -3.70
N ASN A 179 12.97 -1.44 -3.49
CA ASN A 179 14.29 -1.97 -3.13
C ASN A 179 15.33 -1.70 -4.24
N ASP A 180 14.97 -1.96 -5.51
CA ASP A 180 15.85 -1.67 -6.65
C ASP A 180 16.21 -0.18 -6.77
N ARG A 181 15.32 0.71 -6.30
CA ARG A 181 15.51 2.17 -6.23
C ARG A 181 16.25 2.65 -4.97
N GLY A 182 16.58 1.73 -4.03
CA GLY A 182 17.34 2.02 -2.82
C GLY A 182 16.51 2.42 -1.60
N TYR A 183 15.18 2.31 -1.63
CA TYR A 183 14.33 2.55 -0.46
C TYR A 183 14.37 1.39 0.51
N ARG A 184 14.40 1.68 1.82
CA ARG A 184 14.20 0.69 2.87
C ARG A 184 12.70 0.51 3.12
N CYS A 185 12.19 -0.70 2.87
CA CYS A 185 10.77 -1.02 3.01
C CYS A 185 10.51 -1.85 4.26
N VAL A 186 9.59 -1.41 5.11
CA VAL A 186 8.99 -2.20 6.19
C VAL A 186 7.55 -2.49 5.81
N VAL A 187 7.26 -3.76 5.50
CA VAL A 187 5.90 -4.21 5.18
C VAL A 187 5.16 -4.54 6.47
N ILE A 188 4.00 -3.92 6.65
CA ILE A 188 3.16 -4.11 7.84
C ILE A 188 2.33 -5.38 7.64
N SER A 189 2.72 -6.47 8.31
CA SER A 189 2.18 -7.81 8.06
C SER A 189 0.66 -7.91 8.19
N ASP A 190 0.11 -7.40 9.27
CA ASP A 190 -1.33 -7.37 9.54
C ASP A 190 -2.04 -6.18 8.88
N GLY A 191 -1.29 -5.24 8.32
CA GLY A 191 -1.76 -4.17 7.43
C GLY A 191 -1.73 -4.55 5.95
N CYS A 192 -1.37 -5.79 5.61
CA CYS A 192 -1.49 -6.35 4.27
C CYS A 192 -2.45 -7.54 4.29
N ALA A 193 -3.04 -7.84 3.13
CA ALA A 193 -3.90 -9.01 2.98
C ALA A 193 -3.90 -9.52 1.54
N SER A 194 -4.32 -10.76 1.36
CA SER A 194 -4.61 -11.41 0.08
C SER A 194 -5.95 -12.14 0.16
N TYR A 195 -6.60 -12.36 -0.97
CA TYR A 195 -7.75 -13.27 -1.06
C TYR A 195 -7.36 -14.70 -0.72
N PHE A 196 -6.05 -15.04 -0.85
CA PHE A 196 -5.48 -16.36 -0.60
C PHE A 196 -4.49 -16.27 0.57
N PRO A 197 -4.84 -16.80 1.76
CA PRO A 197 -3.99 -16.70 2.94
C PRO A 197 -2.56 -17.23 2.73
N GLU A 198 -2.42 -18.31 1.96
CA GLU A 198 -1.12 -18.90 1.62
C GLU A 198 -0.25 -17.98 0.75
N PHE A 199 -0.86 -17.16 -0.12
CA PHE A 199 -0.13 -16.19 -0.93
C PHE A 199 0.34 -15.01 -0.08
N HIS A 200 -0.51 -14.57 0.87
CA HIS A 200 -0.12 -13.56 1.84
C HIS A 200 1.10 -14.00 2.66
N GLU A 201 1.02 -15.20 3.27
CA GLU A 201 2.12 -15.74 4.07
C GLU A 201 3.41 -15.89 3.25
N MET A 202 3.30 -16.45 2.04
CA MET A 202 4.45 -16.64 1.18
C MET A 202 5.02 -15.30 0.71
N GLY A 203 4.16 -14.33 0.37
CA GLY A 203 4.55 -12.98 0.00
C GLY A 203 5.41 -12.30 1.07
N LEU A 204 5.00 -12.38 2.33
CA LEU A 204 5.77 -11.85 3.46
C LEU A 204 7.09 -12.62 3.68
N LYS A 205 7.08 -13.95 3.55
CA LYS A 205 8.30 -14.76 3.64
C LYS A 205 9.33 -14.39 2.57
N MET A 206 8.89 -14.14 1.33
CA MET A 206 9.79 -13.72 0.26
C MET A 206 10.45 -12.36 0.53
N ILE A 207 9.73 -11.40 1.13
CA ILE A 207 10.28 -10.08 1.42
C ILE A 207 11.44 -10.17 2.40
N LYS A 208 11.27 -10.88 3.51
CA LYS A 208 12.26 -10.99 4.60
C LYS A 208 13.28 -12.11 4.42
N ALA A 209 13.20 -12.90 3.35
CA ALA A 209 14.14 -13.98 3.07
C ALA A 209 15.58 -13.46 2.92
N GLN A 210 16.55 -14.35 3.14
CA GLN A 210 17.98 -14.07 2.90
C GLN A 210 18.47 -12.78 3.60
N GLY A 211 18.03 -12.54 4.83
CA GLY A 211 18.44 -11.36 5.58
C GLY A 211 17.71 -10.08 5.16
N GLY A 212 16.48 -10.19 4.64
CA GLY A 212 15.68 -9.04 4.21
C GLY A 212 15.99 -8.59 2.79
N ILE A 213 16.12 -9.53 1.84
CA ILE A 213 16.53 -9.24 0.46
C ILE A 213 15.68 -8.16 -0.23
N PHE A 214 14.40 -8.02 0.13
CA PHE A 214 13.53 -6.97 -0.37
C PHE A 214 13.08 -5.99 0.73
N GLY A 215 13.37 -6.28 1.99
CA GLY A 215 12.99 -5.42 3.11
C GLY A 215 12.66 -6.17 4.38
N TRP A 216 11.98 -5.49 5.26
CA TRP A 216 11.58 -5.97 6.60
C TRP A 216 10.09 -6.21 6.67
N VAL A 217 9.69 -7.03 7.64
CA VAL A 217 8.29 -7.31 7.95
C VAL A 217 8.06 -7.05 9.44
N ALA A 218 7.08 -6.22 9.78
CA ALA A 218 6.71 -5.92 11.16
C ALA A 218 5.18 -5.92 11.32
N SER A 219 4.69 -6.11 12.55
CA SER A 219 3.28 -5.90 12.84
C SER A 219 2.95 -4.41 12.98
N SER A 220 1.69 -4.04 12.77
CA SER A 220 1.19 -2.68 13.05
C SER A 220 1.46 -2.26 14.50
N ALA A 221 1.33 -3.19 15.45
CA ALA A 221 1.63 -2.96 16.86
C ALA A 221 3.08 -2.55 17.08
N ALA A 222 4.05 -3.23 16.45
CA ALA A 222 5.47 -2.90 16.57
C ALA A 222 5.80 -1.53 15.97
N VAL A 223 5.17 -1.18 14.85
CA VAL A 223 5.32 0.16 14.24
C VAL A 223 4.77 1.24 15.17
N LEU A 224 3.56 1.04 15.71
CA LEU A 224 2.93 2.00 16.63
C LEU A 224 3.72 2.17 17.93
N GLU A 225 4.32 1.10 18.46
CA GLU A 225 5.18 1.18 19.64
C GLU A 225 6.43 2.03 19.36
N ALA A 226 7.09 1.81 18.22
CA ALA A 226 8.26 2.57 17.82
C ALA A 226 7.93 4.07 17.60
N MET A 227 6.77 4.39 17.02
CA MET A 227 6.31 5.76 16.84
C MET A 227 6.02 6.46 18.18
N LYS A 228 5.39 5.77 19.14
CA LYS A 228 5.10 6.32 20.48
C LYS A 228 6.37 6.59 21.27
N ALA A 229 7.35 5.68 21.24
CA ALA A 229 8.62 5.83 21.98
C ALA A 229 9.42 7.06 21.54
N SER A 230 9.21 7.56 20.31
CA SER A 230 9.87 8.74 19.78
C SER A 230 9.16 10.07 20.13
N THR A 231 7.96 10.01 20.70
CA THR A 231 7.19 11.21 21.12
C THR A 231 7.22 11.46 22.63
N ALA A 232 7.73 10.50 23.42
CA ALA A 232 7.91 10.59 24.87
C ALA A 232 9.27 11.16 25.23
#